data_598cee49fb96c79b8daed91c34dcba59
#
_entry.id   598cee49fb96c79b8daed91c34dcba59
#
_cell.length_a   1.000
_cell.length_b   1.000
_cell.length_c   1.000
_cell.angle_alpha   90.00
_cell.angle_beta   90.00
_cell.angle_gamma   90.00
#
_symmetry.space_group_name_H-M   'P 1'
#
loop_
_entity.id
_entity.type
_entity.pdbx_description
1 polymer ?
#
loop_
_entity_poly.entity_id
_entity_poly.type
_entity_poly.pdbx_seq_one_letter_code
_entity_poly.pdbx_strand_id
1 'polypeptide(L)'
;MNEDQARELILKSLCEVAPEVDAASIDPDVPFQEQLDLDSMDFLNYVISLEEAAGIRIPEPDYRRVSTLSGCVAYMVAATPVPREEAR
;
A
#
# COMPACT_ATOMS: atom_id res chain seq x y z
N MET A 1 -5.23 -12.22 4.16
CA MET A 1 -4.37 -12.43 2.98
C MET A 1 -2.97 -12.81 3.42
N ASN A 2 -2.25 -13.53 2.57
CA ASN A 2 -0.87 -13.90 2.90
C ASN A 2 0.10 -12.84 2.39
N GLU A 3 1.39 -13.03 2.71
CA GLU A 3 2.41 -12.03 2.34
C GLU A 3 2.55 -11.84 0.84
N ASP A 4 2.45 -12.92 0.08
CA ASP A 4 2.57 -12.82 -1.38
C ASP A 4 1.42 -12.03 -1.97
N GLN A 5 0.20 -12.27 -1.50
CA GLN A 5 -0.96 -11.52 -1.95
C GLN A 5 -0.85 -10.04 -1.58
N ALA A 6 -0.38 -9.76 -0.36
CA ALA A 6 -0.20 -8.39 0.09
C ALA A 6 0.82 -7.68 -0.79
N ARG A 7 1.95 -8.34 -1.07
CA ARG A 7 3.00 -7.76 -1.90
C ARG A 7 2.48 -7.43 -3.30
N GLU A 8 1.71 -8.34 -3.90
CA GLU A 8 1.15 -8.09 -5.22
C GLU A 8 0.24 -6.88 -5.25
N LEU A 9 -0.64 -6.75 -4.26
CA LEU A 9 -1.55 -5.62 -4.20
C LEU A 9 -0.80 -4.30 -3.99
N ILE A 10 0.23 -4.33 -3.13
CA ILE A 10 1.03 -3.14 -2.87
C ILE A 10 1.74 -2.69 -4.14
N LEU A 11 2.40 -3.62 -4.82
CA LEU A 11 3.13 -3.29 -6.04
C LEU A 11 2.21 -2.80 -7.14
N LYS A 12 1.02 -3.39 -7.25
CA LYS A 12 0.03 -2.95 -8.22
C LYS A 12 -0.41 -1.51 -7.92
N SER A 13 -0.64 -1.21 -6.64
CA SER A 13 -1.07 0.13 -6.23
C SER A 13 0.03 1.16 -6.48
N LEU A 14 1.29 0.77 -6.26
CA LEU A 14 2.42 1.64 -6.55
C LEU A 14 2.53 1.93 -8.04
N CYS A 15 2.28 0.92 -8.88
CA CYS A 15 2.36 1.11 -10.33
C CYS A 15 1.34 2.10 -10.84
N GLU A 16 0.25 2.32 -10.14
CA GLU A 16 -0.75 3.29 -10.55
C GLU A 16 -0.28 4.72 -10.38
N VAL A 17 0.61 4.97 -9.42
CA VAL A 17 1.17 6.32 -9.19
C VAL A 17 2.59 6.46 -9.73
N ALA A 18 3.27 5.35 -9.97
CA ALA A 18 4.64 5.33 -10.49
C ALA A 18 4.75 4.17 -11.49
N PRO A 19 4.23 4.34 -12.72
CA PRO A 19 4.20 3.24 -13.70
C PRO A 19 5.56 2.68 -14.07
N GLU A 20 6.61 3.47 -13.88
CA GLU A 20 7.98 3.05 -14.19
C GLU A 20 8.66 2.27 -13.06
N VAL A 21 7.94 2.02 -11.96
CA VAL A 21 8.54 1.33 -10.83
C VAL A 21 8.94 -0.09 -11.22
N ASP A 22 10.14 -0.49 -10.77
CA ASP A 22 10.64 -1.84 -10.96
C ASP A 22 10.55 -2.56 -9.62
N ALA A 23 9.64 -3.54 -9.55
CA ALA A 23 9.40 -4.27 -8.32
C ALA A 23 10.66 -4.89 -7.73
N ALA A 24 11.58 -5.34 -8.59
CA ALA A 24 12.81 -5.98 -8.14
C ALA A 24 13.77 -4.97 -7.51
N SER A 25 13.59 -3.68 -7.79
CA SER A 25 14.47 -2.63 -7.28
C SER A 25 13.94 -1.96 -6.02
N ILE A 26 12.76 -2.32 -5.56
CA ILE A 26 12.19 -1.73 -4.37
C ILE A 26 12.93 -2.21 -3.12
N ASP A 27 13.46 -1.25 -2.35
CA ASP A 27 14.06 -1.57 -1.05
C ASP A 27 12.92 -1.67 -0.03
N PRO A 28 12.74 -2.84 0.59
CA PRO A 28 11.59 -3.04 1.50
C PRO A 28 11.60 -2.19 2.76
N ASP A 29 12.75 -1.63 3.11
CA ASP A 29 12.88 -0.87 4.34
C ASP A 29 12.98 0.64 4.15
N VAL A 30 12.92 1.12 2.91
CA VAL A 30 13.01 2.55 2.61
C VAL A 30 11.63 3.06 2.21
N PRO A 31 11.19 4.22 2.76
CA PRO A 31 9.88 4.77 2.41
C PRO A 31 9.73 4.98 0.90
N PHE A 32 8.57 4.62 0.37
CA PHE A 32 8.29 4.78 -1.05
C PHE A 32 8.47 6.21 -1.53
N GLN A 33 8.08 7.19 -0.69
CA GLN A 33 8.22 8.59 -1.05
C GLN A 33 9.67 8.98 -1.30
N GLU A 34 10.60 8.36 -0.57
CA GLU A 34 12.01 8.66 -0.74
C GLU A 34 12.61 7.96 -1.95
N GLN A 35 12.38 6.65 -2.06
CA GLN A 35 13.03 5.90 -3.13
C GLN A 35 12.37 6.08 -4.50
N LEU A 36 11.10 6.44 -4.53
CA LEU A 36 10.36 6.65 -5.78
C LEU A 36 10.08 8.14 -6.05
N ASP A 37 10.57 9.02 -5.18
CA ASP A 37 10.38 10.45 -5.33
C ASP A 37 8.92 10.84 -5.47
N LEU A 38 8.07 10.28 -4.62
CA LEU A 38 6.64 10.57 -4.62
C LEU A 38 6.34 11.80 -3.78
N ASP A 39 5.44 12.65 -4.26
CA ASP A 39 4.96 13.76 -3.44
C ASP A 39 3.77 13.31 -2.59
N SER A 40 3.20 14.22 -1.81
CA SER A 40 2.10 13.90 -0.90
C SER A 40 0.86 13.42 -1.64
N MET A 41 0.58 13.99 -2.81
CA MET A 41 -0.59 13.59 -3.60
C MET A 41 -0.40 12.19 -4.17
N ASP A 42 0.80 11.88 -4.66
CA ASP A 42 1.10 10.56 -5.17
C ASP A 42 0.95 9.51 -4.07
N PHE A 43 1.46 9.83 -2.88
CA PHE A 43 1.37 8.90 -1.76
C PHE A 43 -0.09 8.68 -1.36
N LEU A 44 -0.88 9.75 -1.32
CA LEU A 44 -2.30 9.63 -0.98
C LEU A 44 -3.03 8.77 -2.00
N ASN A 45 -2.73 8.99 -3.28
CA ASN A 45 -3.35 8.18 -4.34
C ASN A 45 -2.97 6.71 -4.21
N TYR A 46 -1.73 6.43 -3.83
CA TYR A 46 -1.30 5.06 -3.55
C TYR A 46 -2.12 4.45 -2.42
N VAL A 47 -2.30 5.19 -1.32
CA VAL A 47 -3.07 4.69 -0.18
C VAL A 47 -4.52 4.40 -0.59
N ILE A 48 -5.13 5.31 -1.34
CA ILE A 48 -6.51 5.14 -1.80
C ILE A 48 -6.62 3.90 -2.70
N SER A 49 -5.68 3.75 -3.62
CA SER A 49 -5.67 2.60 -4.52
C SER A 49 -5.54 1.30 -3.74
N LEU A 50 -4.68 1.31 -2.71
CA LEU A 50 -4.47 0.14 -1.88
C LEU A 50 -5.73 -0.21 -1.08
N GLU A 51 -6.40 0.80 -0.53
CA GLU A 51 -7.66 0.58 0.20
C GLU A 51 -8.70 -0.08 -0.69
N GLU A 52 -8.83 0.42 -1.91
CA GLU A 52 -9.80 -0.11 -2.85
C GLU A 52 -9.46 -1.54 -3.28
N ALA A 53 -8.19 -1.78 -3.57
CA ALA A 53 -7.76 -3.10 -4.03
C ALA A 53 -7.89 -4.17 -2.96
N ALA A 54 -7.63 -3.81 -1.71
CA ALA A 54 -7.63 -4.75 -0.60
C ALA A 54 -8.95 -4.81 0.15
N GLY A 55 -9.85 -3.85 -0.07
CA GLY A 55 -11.11 -3.79 0.67
C GLY A 55 -10.91 -3.48 2.14
N ILE A 56 -9.92 -2.66 2.46
CA ILE A 56 -9.63 -2.28 3.84
C ILE A 56 -9.65 -0.77 3.95
N ARG A 57 -9.62 -0.28 5.19
CA ARG A 57 -9.52 1.14 5.48
C ARG A 57 -8.18 1.41 6.15
N ILE A 58 -7.47 2.42 5.68
CA ILE A 58 -6.19 2.81 6.26
C ILE A 58 -6.33 4.23 6.79
N PRO A 59 -6.54 4.40 8.10
CA PRO A 59 -6.68 5.74 8.68
C PRO A 59 -5.35 6.48 8.65
N GLU A 60 -5.44 7.81 8.60
CA GLU A 60 -4.26 8.66 8.46
C GLU A 60 -3.14 8.37 9.47
N PRO A 61 -3.44 8.11 10.75
CA PRO A 61 -2.36 7.78 11.70
C PRO A 61 -1.55 6.56 11.32
N ASP A 62 -2.10 5.69 10.47
CA ASP A 62 -1.41 4.47 10.02
C ASP A 62 -0.64 4.65 8.73
N TYR A 63 -0.69 5.82 8.11
CA TYR A 63 0.00 6.05 6.84
C TYR A 63 1.49 5.75 6.90
N ARG A 64 2.12 6.05 8.02
CA ARG A 64 3.55 5.78 8.18
C ARG A 64 3.84 4.28 8.12
N ARG A 65 2.91 3.46 8.60
CA ARG A 65 3.09 2.01 8.62
C ARG A 65 3.03 1.41 7.22
N VAL A 66 2.34 2.05 6.29
CA VAL A 66 2.23 1.56 4.92
C VAL A 66 3.17 2.28 3.96
N SER A 67 4.12 3.05 4.48
CA SER A 67 5.04 3.81 3.66
C SER A 67 6.26 3.01 3.19
N THR A 68 6.49 1.82 3.76
CA THR A 68 7.55 0.92 3.31
C THR A 68 6.92 -0.39 2.87
N LEU A 69 7.63 -1.14 2.04
CA LEU A 69 7.11 -2.42 1.59
C LEU A 69 6.98 -3.40 2.75
N SER A 70 8.01 -3.52 3.59
CA SER A 70 7.97 -4.41 4.75
C SER A 70 6.84 -4.06 5.70
N GLY A 71 6.73 -2.78 6.05
CA GLY A 71 5.69 -2.33 6.96
C GLY A 71 4.30 -2.51 6.37
N CYS A 72 4.17 -2.24 5.09
CA CYS A 72 2.88 -2.35 4.42
C CYS A 72 2.43 -3.81 4.31
N VAL A 73 3.34 -4.71 3.99
CA VAL A 73 3.02 -6.15 3.94
C VAL A 73 2.52 -6.61 5.31
N ALA A 74 3.24 -6.26 6.37
CA ALA A 74 2.83 -6.65 7.72
C ALA A 74 1.46 -6.07 8.07
N TYR A 75 1.24 -4.81 7.70
CA TYR A 75 -0.04 -4.14 7.96
C TYR A 75 -1.18 -4.85 7.23
N MET A 76 -0.98 -5.16 5.96
CA MET A 76 -2.01 -5.79 5.14
C MET A 76 -2.35 -7.20 5.64
N VAL A 77 -1.34 -7.97 6.02
CA VAL A 77 -1.56 -9.32 6.53
C VAL A 77 -2.37 -9.29 7.83
N ALA A 78 -2.13 -8.29 8.66
CA ALA A 78 -2.83 -8.14 9.94
C ALA A 78 -4.20 -7.46 9.80
N ALA A 79 -4.45 -6.78 8.69
CA ALA A 79 -5.67 -6.01 8.51
C ALA A 79 -6.88 -6.91 8.30
N THR A 80 -8.03 -6.45 8.79
CA THR A 80 -9.30 -7.15 8.59
C THR A 80 -10.09 -6.39 7.53
N PRO A 81 -10.48 -7.06 6.44
CA PRO A 81 -11.28 -6.40 5.40
C PRO A 81 -12.60 -5.88 5.96
N VAL A 82 -13.05 -4.75 5.42
CA VAL A 82 -14.33 -4.18 5.82
C VAL A 82 -15.44 -5.03 5.19
N PRO A 83 -16.33 -5.64 6.00
CA PRO A 83 -17.41 -6.45 5.46
C PRO A 83 -18.38 -5.60 4.64
N ARG A 84 -18.76 -6.10 3.48
CA ARG A 84 -19.71 -5.37 2.62
C ARG A 84 -21.05 -5.14 3.26
N GLU A 85 -21.49 -6.09 4.06
CA GLU A 85 -22.75 -6.00 4.77
C GLU A 85 -22.78 -4.79 5.69
N GLU A 86 -21.66 -4.45 6.27
CA GLU A 86 -21.56 -3.31 7.16
C GLU A 86 -21.41 -1.99 6.43
N ALA A 87 -21.04 -2.05 5.16
CA ALA A 87 -20.87 -0.85 4.36
C ALA A 87 -22.20 -0.26 3.87
N ARG A 88 -23.28 -0.97 4.08
CA ARG A 88 -24.61 -0.52 3.64
C ARG A 88 -25.25 0.46 4.58
#